data_709d202ae9ed872f8c98289e25d04f3e
#
_entry.id   709d202ae9ed872f8c98289e25d04f3e
#
_cell.length_a   1.000
_cell.length_b   1.000
_cell.length_c   1.000
_cell.angle_alpha   90.00
_cell.angle_beta   90.00
_cell.angle_gamma   90.00
#
_symmetry.space_group_name_H-M   'P 1'
#
loop_
_entity.id
_entity.type
_entity.pdbx_description
1 polymer ?
#
loop_
_entity_poly.entity_id
_entity_poly.type
_entity_poly.pdbx_seq_one_letter_code
_entity_poly.pdbx_strand_id
1 'polypeptide(L)'
;MKYIDDLLQGDDVVWKPLGEVAELITTGKLNANAMEENGIYPFFTCNENPYKINTYAFDMEAILISGNGSQVGHINFYKGKFNAYQRTYILGNFVNQILSKFVYYYLKSELRNYIITNSKKGSVPYITLPMLEKFQIPLPPISLQQEIVRILDKFTTLEAELEARKKQYEFYRDQLLSYEGKEVDWKPLGKVGSFVRGNGLQKKDLITSGVPAIHYGQIYTYYGTYTNKTKSFVSQEFAQKTRKAHYGDLIIATTSENDEDVCKAVAWLGDGEIAISSDACFYTHVMNPKYVAYYFQTELFQKQKSSFITGTKVRRVNANDLAKIIVPIPYPNDTKKSLEEQARIVAILDRFDTLVNSISEGLPKEIALRRKQYEYYREQLLSFPKR
;
A
#
# COMPACT_ATOMS: atom_id res chain seq x y z
N MET A 1 9.18 34.55 -0.43
CA MET A 1 9.92 34.14 -1.64
C MET A 1 9.72 32.65 -1.82
N LYS A 2 9.43 32.18 -3.00
CA LYS A 2 9.35 30.75 -3.26
C LYS A 2 10.77 30.22 -3.41
N TYR A 3 11.05 29.04 -2.92
CA TYR A 3 12.39 28.41 -3.01
C TYR A 3 12.95 28.37 -4.45
N ILE A 4 12.07 28.27 -5.45
CA ILE A 4 12.44 28.33 -6.87
C ILE A 4 13.02 29.70 -7.26
N ASP A 5 12.51 30.80 -6.68
CA ASP A 5 13.00 32.16 -6.99
C ASP A 5 14.45 32.34 -6.49
N ASP A 6 14.77 31.74 -5.33
CA ASP A 6 16.14 31.74 -4.80
C ASP A 6 17.08 30.91 -5.68
N LEU A 7 16.59 29.81 -6.27
CA LEU A 7 17.38 28.95 -7.15
C LEU A 7 17.55 29.55 -8.56
N LEU A 8 16.59 30.34 -9.03
CA LEU A 8 16.68 31.05 -10.30
C LEU A 8 17.67 32.21 -10.28
N GLN A 9 17.98 32.78 -9.10
CA GLN A 9 18.93 33.90 -8.91
C GLN A 9 18.69 35.08 -9.85
N GLY A 10 17.45 35.26 -10.31
CA GLY A 10 17.05 36.30 -11.25
C GLY A 10 17.07 35.88 -12.72
N ASP A 11 17.43 34.64 -13.03
CA ASP A 11 17.34 34.11 -14.39
C ASP A 11 15.87 34.04 -14.88
N ASP A 12 15.67 34.40 -16.15
CA ASP A 12 14.38 34.31 -16.81
C ASP A 12 14.02 32.87 -17.17
N VAL A 13 12.78 32.49 -16.94
CA VAL A 13 12.23 31.18 -17.35
C VAL A 13 11.47 31.38 -18.69
N VAL A 14 11.94 30.73 -19.73
CA VAL A 14 11.24 30.67 -21.02
C VAL A 14 10.17 29.60 -20.97
N TRP A 15 8.95 29.91 -21.41
CA TRP A 15 7.87 28.96 -21.52
C TRP A 15 7.67 28.56 -22.99
N LYS A 16 7.61 27.23 -23.22
CA LYS A 16 7.37 26.68 -24.57
C LYS A 16 6.27 25.64 -24.56
N PRO A 17 5.47 25.53 -25.63
CA PRO A 17 4.56 24.42 -25.81
C PRO A 17 5.30 23.10 -25.86
N LEU A 18 4.70 22.03 -25.28
CA LEU A 18 5.30 20.69 -25.29
C LEU A 18 5.62 20.19 -26.70
N GLY A 19 4.80 20.57 -27.71
CA GLY A 19 5.06 20.25 -29.12
C GLY A 19 6.32 20.89 -29.72
N GLU A 20 6.88 21.92 -29.09
CA GLU A 20 8.18 22.50 -29.42
C GLU A 20 9.33 21.92 -28.63
N VAL A 21 9.04 21.21 -27.54
CA VAL A 21 10.00 20.67 -26.57
C VAL A 21 10.30 19.21 -26.87
N ALA A 22 9.29 18.45 -27.29
CA ALA A 22 9.41 17.02 -27.63
C ALA A 22 9.28 16.84 -29.16
N GLU A 23 10.33 16.33 -29.80
CA GLU A 23 10.34 16.07 -31.26
C GLU A 23 9.44 14.85 -31.60
N LEU A 24 9.20 13.97 -30.65
CA LEU A 24 8.30 12.84 -30.81
C LEU A 24 7.14 12.94 -29.81
N ILE A 25 5.93 13.15 -30.35
CA ILE A 25 4.67 12.97 -29.63
C ILE A 25 3.79 12.05 -30.50
N THR A 26 3.60 10.81 -30.04
CA THR A 26 2.84 9.79 -30.76
C THR A 26 2.01 8.95 -29.83
N THR A 27 1.32 7.94 -30.35
CA THR A 27 0.64 6.92 -29.53
C THR A 27 1.08 5.52 -29.93
N GLY A 28 0.84 4.53 -29.08
CA GLY A 28 0.95 3.14 -29.45
C GLY A 28 -0.02 2.78 -30.59
N LYS A 29 0.14 1.57 -31.14
CA LYS A 29 -0.69 1.07 -32.25
C LYS A 29 -1.50 -0.15 -31.88
N LEU A 30 -1.24 -0.78 -30.74
CA LEU A 30 -1.86 -2.04 -30.32
C LEU A 30 -3.12 -1.80 -29.52
N ASN A 31 -4.02 -2.78 -29.54
CA ASN A 31 -5.16 -2.85 -28.63
C ASN A 31 -4.73 -3.35 -27.25
N ALA A 32 -5.50 -3.06 -26.21
CA ALA A 32 -5.19 -3.47 -24.85
C ALA A 32 -5.14 -4.99 -24.66
N ASN A 33 -5.89 -5.76 -25.46
CA ASN A 33 -5.90 -7.23 -25.44
C ASN A 33 -4.63 -7.88 -26.05
N ALA A 34 -3.69 -7.10 -26.56
CA ALA A 34 -2.40 -7.60 -27.05
C ALA A 34 -1.43 -7.99 -25.92
N MET A 35 -1.80 -7.81 -24.66
CA MET A 35 -1.00 -8.23 -23.50
C MET A 35 -0.82 -9.74 -23.45
N GLU A 36 0.35 -10.17 -22.97
CA GLU A 36 0.75 -11.56 -22.82
C GLU A 36 1.28 -11.78 -21.39
N GLU A 37 0.78 -12.78 -20.68
CA GLU A 37 1.08 -13.00 -19.26
C GLU A 37 2.58 -13.17 -19.00
N ASN A 38 3.28 -13.88 -19.89
CA ASN A 38 4.71 -14.17 -19.78
C ASN A 38 5.57 -13.36 -20.77
N GLY A 39 5.10 -12.20 -21.22
CA GLY A 39 5.81 -11.34 -22.15
C GLY A 39 7.16 -10.83 -21.59
N ILE A 40 8.08 -10.51 -22.49
CA ILE A 40 9.45 -10.07 -22.17
C ILE A 40 9.52 -8.56 -21.95
N TYR A 41 8.76 -7.79 -22.74
CA TYR A 41 8.82 -6.33 -22.75
C TYR A 41 7.63 -5.72 -22.02
N PRO A 42 7.78 -4.55 -21.39
CA PRO A 42 6.63 -3.82 -20.83
C PRO A 42 5.70 -3.35 -21.96
N PHE A 43 4.40 -3.51 -21.70
CA PHE A 43 3.32 -3.02 -22.54
C PHE A 43 2.53 -1.95 -21.79
N PHE A 44 2.77 -0.70 -22.11
CA PHE A 44 2.14 0.45 -21.46
C PHE A 44 0.74 0.68 -22.02
N THR A 45 -0.24 0.56 -21.15
CA THR A 45 -1.65 0.84 -21.43
C THR A 45 -2.11 2.08 -20.64
N CYS A 46 -3.42 2.31 -20.53
CA CYS A 46 -3.95 3.37 -19.66
C CYS A 46 -4.09 2.92 -18.17
N ASN A 47 -3.39 1.88 -17.74
CA ASN A 47 -3.31 1.45 -16.35
C ASN A 47 -2.07 2.02 -15.67
N GLU A 48 -2.06 1.98 -14.35
CA GLU A 48 -0.94 2.46 -13.55
C GLU A 48 0.34 1.65 -13.81
N ASN A 49 0.22 0.33 -13.77
CA ASN A 49 1.33 -0.58 -14.04
C ASN A 49 1.28 -1.12 -15.48
N PRO A 50 2.42 -1.23 -16.17
CA PRO A 50 2.47 -1.84 -17.50
C PRO A 50 2.16 -3.34 -17.42
N TYR A 51 1.49 -3.84 -18.43
CA TYR A 51 1.41 -5.27 -18.74
C TYR A 51 2.70 -5.75 -19.39
N LYS A 52 2.69 -6.97 -19.90
CA LYS A 52 3.80 -7.57 -20.65
C LYS A 52 3.37 -7.94 -22.07
N ILE A 53 4.36 -8.02 -22.97
CA ILE A 53 4.18 -8.43 -24.35
C ILE A 53 5.51 -8.97 -24.91
N ASN A 54 5.48 -9.84 -25.93
CA ASN A 54 6.70 -10.40 -26.54
C ASN A 54 7.31 -9.55 -27.65
N THR A 55 6.65 -8.48 -28.08
CA THR A 55 7.13 -7.57 -29.12
C THR A 55 7.40 -6.19 -28.55
N TYR A 56 8.29 -5.44 -29.20
CA TYR A 56 8.49 -4.01 -28.92
C TYR A 56 8.39 -3.19 -30.20
N ALA A 57 7.88 -1.97 -30.06
CA ALA A 57 7.81 -0.99 -31.14
C ALA A 57 8.75 0.20 -30.92
N PHE A 58 9.22 0.38 -29.69
CA PHE A 58 10.09 1.48 -29.28
C PHE A 58 11.28 0.94 -28.49
N ASP A 59 12.46 1.56 -28.69
CA ASP A 59 13.67 1.32 -27.91
C ASP A 59 14.31 2.69 -27.62
N MET A 60 13.85 3.34 -26.56
CA MET A 60 14.20 4.73 -26.26
C MET A 60 13.89 5.10 -24.82
N GLU A 61 14.34 6.27 -24.40
CA GLU A 61 13.86 6.93 -23.18
C GLU A 61 12.58 7.70 -23.52
N ALA A 62 11.51 7.46 -22.79
CA ALA A 62 10.20 8.02 -23.08
C ALA A 62 9.39 8.34 -21.82
N ILE A 63 8.54 9.36 -21.95
CA ILE A 63 7.44 9.64 -21.02
C ILE A 63 6.16 9.08 -21.64
N LEU A 64 5.44 8.26 -20.86
CA LEU A 64 4.23 7.58 -21.31
C LEU A 64 3.03 8.09 -20.52
N ILE A 65 1.99 8.56 -21.22
CA ILE A 65 0.83 9.21 -20.61
C ILE A 65 -0.45 8.47 -20.97
N SER A 66 -1.22 8.07 -19.95
CA SER A 66 -2.55 7.47 -20.12
C SER A 66 -3.53 8.49 -20.69
N GLY A 67 -3.98 8.29 -21.92
CA GLY A 67 -4.81 9.25 -22.66
C GLY A 67 -6.28 9.22 -22.30
N ASN A 68 -6.79 8.17 -21.65
CA ASN A 68 -8.20 8.03 -21.29
C ASN A 68 -8.41 7.06 -20.12
N GLY A 69 -9.68 6.90 -19.71
CA GLY A 69 -10.09 5.97 -18.64
C GLY A 69 -9.95 6.56 -17.23
N SER A 70 -10.08 5.72 -16.22
CA SER A 70 -10.00 6.12 -14.81
C SER A 70 -8.63 6.67 -14.42
N GLN A 71 -7.58 6.27 -15.13
CA GLN A 71 -6.19 6.67 -14.92
C GLN A 71 -5.71 7.73 -15.94
N VAL A 72 -6.63 8.49 -16.54
CA VAL A 72 -6.25 9.55 -17.48
C VAL A 72 -5.27 10.54 -16.85
N GLY A 73 -4.18 10.83 -17.57
CA GLY A 73 -3.11 11.71 -17.07
C GLY A 73 -2.11 10.99 -16.13
N HIS A 74 -2.23 9.67 -15.91
CA HIS A 74 -1.17 8.90 -15.27
C HIS A 74 0.08 8.88 -16.16
N ILE A 75 1.25 9.05 -15.55
CA ILE A 75 2.51 9.24 -16.28
C ILE A 75 3.56 8.24 -15.79
N ASN A 76 4.09 7.48 -16.73
CA ASN A 76 5.25 6.61 -16.53
C ASN A 76 6.49 7.22 -17.22
N PHE A 77 7.67 6.92 -16.67
CA PHE A 77 8.96 7.19 -17.28
C PHE A 77 9.67 5.85 -17.50
N TYR A 78 10.13 5.61 -18.73
CA TYR A 78 10.79 4.33 -19.05
C TYR A 78 11.93 4.55 -20.05
N LYS A 79 12.96 3.70 -19.93
CA LYS A 79 14.10 3.66 -20.85
C LYS A 79 14.37 2.22 -21.25
N GLY A 80 14.34 1.95 -22.54
CA GLY A 80 14.59 0.63 -23.14
C GLY A 80 13.50 0.22 -24.12
N LYS A 81 13.37 -1.10 -24.35
CA LYS A 81 12.42 -1.69 -25.29
C LYS A 81 11.03 -1.82 -24.69
N PHE A 82 10.01 -1.30 -25.35
CA PHE A 82 8.63 -1.36 -24.90
C PHE A 82 7.64 -1.32 -26.06
N ASN A 83 6.39 -1.63 -25.75
CA ASN A 83 5.25 -1.39 -26.63
C ASN A 83 4.17 -0.58 -25.89
N ALA A 84 3.24 0.00 -26.64
CA ALA A 84 2.20 0.83 -26.06
C ALA A 84 0.84 0.65 -26.74
N TYR A 85 -0.21 0.86 -25.95
CA TYR A 85 -1.60 0.87 -26.38
C TYR A 85 -1.92 2.13 -27.21
N GLN A 86 -2.84 2.02 -28.17
CA GLN A 86 -3.24 3.09 -29.09
C GLN A 86 -3.75 4.38 -28.43
N ARG A 87 -4.05 4.37 -27.12
CA ARG A 87 -4.45 5.55 -26.34
C ARG A 87 -3.45 5.93 -25.25
N THR A 88 -2.25 5.38 -25.31
CA THR A 88 -1.12 5.79 -24.49
C THR A 88 -0.24 6.70 -25.32
N TYR A 89 -0.11 7.96 -24.92
CA TYR A 89 0.80 8.89 -25.55
C TYR A 89 2.25 8.59 -25.16
N ILE A 90 3.15 8.76 -26.11
CA ILE A 90 4.59 8.53 -25.98
C ILE A 90 5.28 9.82 -26.36
N LEU A 91 6.04 10.39 -25.42
CA LEU A 91 6.85 11.58 -25.63
C LEU A 91 8.31 11.20 -25.53
N GLY A 92 9.13 11.68 -26.46
CA GLY A 92 10.56 11.41 -26.47
C GLY A 92 11.32 12.35 -27.39
N ASN A 93 12.63 12.11 -27.51
CA ASN A 93 13.52 12.93 -28.34
C ASN A 93 13.37 14.40 -28.01
N PHE A 94 13.64 14.76 -26.76
CA PHE A 94 13.55 16.15 -26.33
C PHE A 94 14.69 16.96 -26.91
N VAL A 95 14.38 18.19 -27.33
CA VAL A 95 15.36 19.12 -27.90
C VAL A 95 16.52 19.37 -26.95
N ASN A 96 17.68 19.76 -27.49
CA ASN A 96 18.89 19.97 -26.70
C ASN A 96 18.66 20.93 -25.53
N GLN A 97 19.36 20.67 -24.42
CA GLN A 97 19.27 21.40 -23.14
C GLN A 97 17.99 21.18 -22.34
N ILE A 98 17.18 20.17 -22.70
CA ILE A 98 16.01 19.80 -21.94
C ILE A 98 16.15 18.35 -21.43
N LEU A 99 16.04 18.18 -20.12
CA LEU A 99 16.08 16.87 -19.51
C LEU A 99 14.68 16.23 -19.55
N SER A 100 14.58 15.05 -20.15
CA SER A 100 13.34 14.26 -20.19
C SER A 100 12.75 14.01 -18.79
N LYS A 101 13.61 13.74 -17.78
CA LYS A 101 13.19 13.59 -16.39
C LYS A 101 12.64 14.88 -15.78
N PHE A 102 13.18 16.05 -16.13
CA PHE A 102 12.62 17.31 -15.68
C PHE A 102 11.21 17.50 -16.26
N VAL A 103 11.03 17.26 -17.56
CA VAL A 103 9.71 17.30 -18.19
C VAL A 103 8.75 16.29 -17.56
N TYR A 104 9.22 15.08 -17.27
CA TYR A 104 8.44 14.06 -16.56
C TYR A 104 7.93 14.56 -15.19
N TYR A 105 8.78 15.13 -14.36
CA TYR A 105 8.38 15.64 -13.06
C TYR A 105 7.42 16.81 -13.16
N TYR A 106 7.67 17.71 -14.12
CA TYR A 106 6.78 18.85 -14.36
C TYR A 106 5.39 18.40 -14.83
N LEU A 107 5.32 17.49 -15.80
CA LEU A 107 4.05 16.90 -16.27
C LEU A 107 3.34 16.18 -15.11
N LYS A 108 4.05 15.42 -14.31
CA LYS A 108 3.48 14.69 -13.15
C LYS A 108 2.86 15.65 -12.10
N SER A 109 3.38 16.87 -11.99
CA SER A 109 2.82 17.91 -11.11
C SER A 109 1.59 18.59 -11.72
N GLU A 110 1.66 18.99 -12.97
CA GLU A 110 0.73 20.00 -13.53
C GLU A 110 -0.29 19.42 -14.52
N LEU A 111 0.03 18.30 -15.22
CA LEU A 111 -0.78 17.82 -16.33
C LEU A 111 -2.20 17.45 -15.91
N ARG A 112 -2.39 16.84 -14.73
CA ARG A 112 -3.72 16.43 -14.26
C ARG A 112 -4.66 17.62 -14.08
N ASN A 113 -4.19 18.69 -13.47
CA ASN A 113 -4.96 19.91 -13.28
C ASN A 113 -5.30 20.55 -14.63
N TYR A 114 -4.34 20.57 -15.57
CA TYR A 114 -4.56 21.07 -16.92
C TYR A 114 -5.64 20.26 -17.65
N ILE A 115 -5.62 18.92 -17.58
CA ILE A 115 -6.62 18.05 -18.19
C ILE A 115 -8.01 18.35 -17.62
N ILE A 116 -8.15 18.40 -16.31
CA ILE A 116 -9.43 18.66 -15.65
C ILE A 116 -10.01 20.02 -16.07
N THR A 117 -9.16 21.04 -16.14
CA THR A 117 -9.56 22.41 -16.48
C THR A 117 -9.98 22.52 -17.97
N ASN A 118 -9.35 21.74 -18.86
CA ASN A 118 -9.60 21.80 -20.31
C ASN A 118 -10.56 20.70 -20.81
N SER A 119 -11.03 19.80 -19.94
CA SER A 119 -12.01 18.78 -20.29
C SER A 119 -13.43 19.34 -20.25
N LYS A 120 -14.31 18.82 -21.12
CA LYS A 120 -15.74 19.20 -21.13
C LYS A 120 -16.41 18.72 -19.84
N LYS A 121 -17.17 19.62 -19.19
CA LYS A 121 -17.98 19.30 -17.99
C LYS A 121 -18.95 18.15 -18.30
N GLY A 122 -19.02 17.14 -17.41
CA GLY A 122 -19.96 16.02 -17.52
C GLY A 122 -19.50 14.86 -18.40
N SER A 123 -18.31 14.90 -19.00
CA SER A 123 -17.71 13.77 -19.72
C SER A 123 -16.57 13.12 -18.93
N VAL A 124 -16.28 11.85 -19.23
CA VAL A 124 -15.07 11.20 -18.72
C VAL A 124 -13.87 11.96 -19.27
N PRO A 125 -12.92 12.43 -18.44
CA PRO A 125 -11.77 13.17 -18.90
C PRO A 125 -10.94 12.35 -19.90
N TYR A 126 -10.43 12.99 -20.94
CA TYR A 126 -9.54 12.40 -21.92
C TYR A 126 -8.54 13.44 -22.43
N ILE A 127 -7.43 12.97 -22.94
CA ILE A 127 -6.38 13.79 -23.52
C ILE A 127 -6.47 13.72 -25.05
N THR A 128 -6.30 14.85 -25.74
CA THR A 128 -6.12 14.92 -27.18
C THR A 128 -4.69 15.36 -27.50
N LEU A 129 -4.21 14.99 -28.67
CA LEU A 129 -2.88 15.43 -29.16
C LEU A 129 -2.69 16.95 -29.09
N PRO A 130 -3.63 17.79 -29.60
CA PRO A 130 -3.51 19.24 -29.48
C PRO A 130 -3.48 19.78 -28.07
N MET A 131 -4.10 19.08 -27.10
CA MET A 131 -3.99 19.45 -25.68
C MET A 131 -2.57 19.25 -25.17
N LEU A 132 -1.94 18.12 -25.49
CA LEU A 132 -0.55 17.86 -25.10
C LEU A 132 0.43 18.80 -25.77
N GLU A 133 0.28 19.00 -27.08
CA GLU A 133 1.17 19.91 -27.86
C GLU A 133 1.15 21.34 -27.33
N LYS A 134 -0.02 21.83 -26.87
CA LYS A 134 -0.18 23.19 -26.33
C LYS A 134 0.19 23.33 -24.86
N PHE A 135 0.42 22.22 -24.16
CA PHE A 135 0.77 22.26 -22.75
C PHE A 135 2.10 23.00 -22.56
N GLN A 136 2.10 24.02 -21.71
CA GLN A 136 3.27 24.87 -21.50
C GLN A 136 4.27 24.24 -20.54
N ILE A 137 5.54 24.17 -20.96
CA ILE A 137 6.67 23.67 -20.17
C ILE A 137 7.60 24.84 -19.83
N PRO A 138 7.94 25.08 -18.57
CA PRO A 138 8.97 26.04 -18.18
C PRO A 138 10.35 25.49 -18.51
N LEU A 139 11.22 26.31 -19.03
CA LEU A 139 12.59 25.95 -19.42
C LEU A 139 13.58 26.79 -18.63
N PRO A 140 13.88 26.42 -17.35
CA PRO A 140 14.95 27.03 -16.61
C PRO A 140 16.31 26.57 -17.15
N PRO A 141 17.43 27.20 -16.74
CA PRO A 141 18.79 26.76 -17.07
C PRO A 141 18.98 25.25 -16.80
N ILE A 142 19.79 24.59 -17.65
CA ILE A 142 20.01 23.12 -17.56
C ILE A 142 20.57 22.70 -16.19
N SER A 143 21.39 23.52 -15.55
CA SER A 143 21.90 23.28 -14.20
C SER A 143 20.78 23.19 -13.17
N LEU A 144 19.75 24.05 -13.28
CA LEU A 144 18.61 24.04 -12.40
C LEU A 144 17.70 22.83 -12.67
N GLN A 145 17.50 22.46 -13.95
CA GLN A 145 16.80 21.22 -14.30
C GLN A 145 17.49 20.00 -13.67
N GLN A 146 18.81 19.91 -13.74
CA GLN A 146 19.62 18.84 -13.14
C GLN A 146 19.45 18.78 -11.62
N GLU A 147 19.48 19.91 -10.94
CA GLU A 147 19.32 19.99 -9.49
C GLU A 147 17.90 19.57 -9.06
N ILE A 148 16.88 20.04 -9.78
CA ILE A 148 15.47 19.63 -9.54
C ILE A 148 15.34 18.11 -9.69
N VAL A 149 15.86 17.53 -10.78
CA VAL A 149 15.83 16.09 -11.04
C VAL A 149 16.56 15.34 -9.92
N ARG A 150 17.76 15.80 -9.55
CA ARG A 150 18.56 15.18 -8.47
C ARG A 150 17.81 15.12 -7.14
N ILE A 151 17.12 16.20 -6.77
CA ILE A 151 16.34 16.26 -5.54
C ILE A 151 15.14 15.31 -5.61
N LEU A 152 14.35 15.37 -6.70
CA LEU A 152 13.13 14.57 -6.84
C LEU A 152 13.43 13.08 -7.03
N ASP A 153 14.49 12.71 -7.76
CA ASP A 153 14.97 11.33 -7.89
C ASP A 153 15.34 10.72 -6.53
N LYS A 154 16.01 11.49 -5.65
CA LYS A 154 16.37 11.02 -4.31
C LYS A 154 15.14 10.61 -3.49
N PHE A 155 14.07 11.38 -3.54
CA PHE A 155 12.83 11.04 -2.84
C PHE A 155 12.16 9.80 -3.42
N THR A 156 12.10 9.69 -4.75
CA THR A 156 11.51 8.53 -5.43
C THR A 156 12.29 7.24 -5.12
N THR A 157 13.62 7.31 -5.09
CA THR A 157 14.47 6.17 -4.74
C THR A 157 14.26 5.70 -3.29
N LEU A 158 14.17 6.65 -2.34
CA LEU A 158 13.91 6.33 -0.94
C LEU A 158 12.54 5.69 -0.75
N GLU A 159 11.51 6.16 -1.43
CA GLU A 159 10.17 5.57 -1.36
C GLU A 159 10.18 4.13 -1.89
N ALA A 160 10.83 3.88 -3.04
CA ALA A 160 10.99 2.54 -3.61
C ALA A 160 11.79 1.60 -2.68
N GLU A 161 12.84 2.10 -2.01
CA GLU A 161 13.59 1.32 -1.02
C GLU A 161 12.74 0.91 0.17
N LEU A 162 11.92 1.82 0.69
CA LEU A 162 11.01 1.55 1.80
C LEU A 162 9.98 0.45 1.45
N GLU A 163 9.39 0.53 0.26
CA GLU A 163 8.47 -0.51 -0.22
C GLU A 163 9.18 -1.86 -0.43
N ALA A 164 10.41 -1.85 -0.92
CA ALA A 164 11.21 -3.07 -1.05
C ALA A 164 11.50 -3.73 0.31
N ARG A 165 11.81 -2.94 1.34
CA ARG A 165 12.01 -3.45 2.71
C ARG A 165 10.74 -4.06 3.28
N LYS A 166 9.56 -3.48 3.01
CA LYS A 166 8.28 -4.06 3.42
C LYS A 166 8.06 -5.43 2.79
N LYS A 167 8.26 -5.56 1.48
CA LYS A 167 8.17 -6.85 0.78
C LYS A 167 9.18 -7.88 1.29
N GLN A 168 10.39 -7.44 1.61
CA GLN A 168 11.42 -8.28 2.21
C GLN A 168 10.98 -8.80 3.58
N TYR A 169 10.37 -7.96 4.42
CA TYR A 169 9.81 -8.38 5.69
C TYR A 169 8.71 -9.43 5.51
N GLU A 170 7.76 -9.19 4.60
CA GLU A 170 6.67 -10.13 4.30
C GLU A 170 7.22 -11.50 3.89
N PHE A 171 8.22 -11.51 3.01
CA PHE A 171 8.91 -12.74 2.58
C PHE A 171 9.55 -13.47 3.77
N TYR A 172 10.33 -12.80 4.62
CA TYR A 172 10.97 -13.45 5.77
C TYR A 172 9.96 -13.92 6.83
N ARG A 173 8.88 -13.18 7.06
CA ARG A 173 7.80 -13.61 7.93
C ARG A 173 7.20 -14.93 7.45
N ASP A 174 6.86 -14.99 6.18
CA ASP A 174 6.24 -16.17 5.58
C ASP A 174 7.21 -17.36 5.57
N GLN A 175 8.48 -17.13 5.30
CA GLN A 175 9.52 -18.17 5.37
C GLN A 175 9.72 -18.72 6.79
N LEU A 176 9.73 -17.86 7.80
CA LEU A 176 9.87 -18.29 9.21
C LEU A 176 8.68 -19.13 9.69
N LEU A 177 7.48 -18.85 9.17
CA LEU A 177 6.23 -19.49 9.57
C LEU A 177 5.77 -20.60 8.61
N SER A 178 6.50 -20.88 7.51
CA SER A 178 6.20 -21.99 6.58
C SER A 178 6.69 -23.35 7.09
N TYR A 179 7.70 -23.38 7.94
CA TYR A 179 8.33 -24.60 8.49
C TYR A 179 8.81 -25.60 7.46
N GLU A 180 9.16 -25.18 6.26
CA GLU A 180 9.71 -26.09 5.25
C GLU A 180 10.91 -26.86 5.80
N GLY A 181 10.85 -28.19 5.73
CA GLY A 181 11.93 -29.08 6.17
C GLY A 181 12.13 -29.20 7.68
N LYS A 182 11.20 -28.74 8.53
CA LYS A 182 11.27 -28.83 9.98
C LYS A 182 10.18 -29.75 10.57
N GLU A 183 10.43 -30.27 11.77
CA GLU A 183 9.44 -31.05 12.52
C GLU A 183 8.28 -30.13 12.97
N VAL A 184 7.13 -30.31 12.33
CA VAL A 184 5.92 -29.50 12.55
C VAL A 184 4.67 -30.34 12.35
N ASP A 185 3.66 -30.12 13.15
CA ASP A 185 2.32 -30.68 12.94
C ASP A 185 1.34 -29.53 12.56
N TRP A 186 0.56 -29.74 11.52
CA TRP A 186 -0.43 -28.79 11.04
C TRP A 186 -1.80 -29.13 11.59
N LYS A 187 -2.29 -28.34 12.53
CA LYS A 187 -3.58 -28.58 13.20
C LYS A 187 -4.61 -27.52 12.88
N PRO A 188 -5.88 -27.90 12.69
CA PRO A 188 -6.98 -26.94 12.65
C PRO A 188 -7.00 -26.09 13.93
N LEU A 189 -7.21 -24.78 13.77
CA LEU A 189 -7.30 -23.83 14.89
C LEU A 189 -8.32 -24.29 15.96
N GLY A 190 -9.46 -24.86 15.52
CA GLY A 190 -10.47 -25.40 16.43
C GLY A 190 -10.04 -26.63 17.23
N LYS A 191 -8.90 -27.26 16.90
CA LYS A 191 -8.31 -28.36 17.71
C LYS A 191 -7.28 -27.85 18.72
N VAL A 192 -6.82 -26.61 18.57
CA VAL A 192 -5.76 -26.00 19.40
C VAL A 192 -6.32 -24.93 20.32
N GLY A 193 -7.55 -24.49 20.08
CA GLY A 193 -8.23 -23.47 20.87
C GLY A 193 -9.72 -23.38 20.54
N SER A 194 -10.36 -22.33 21.05
CA SER A 194 -11.78 -22.08 20.89
C SER A 194 -12.06 -20.64 20.48
N PHE A 195 -13.07 -20.47 19.61
CA PHE A 195 -13.53 -19.16 19.15
C PHE A 195 -14.79 -18.75 19.88
N VAL A 196 -14.83 -17.53 20.37
CA VAL A 196 -16.04 -16.95 20.98
C VAL A 196 -16.37 -15.61 20.29
N ARG A 197 -17.55 -15.52 19.70
CA ARG A 197 -18.01 -14.29 19.09
C ARG A 197 -18.35 -13.24 20.15
N GLY A 198 -17.90 -11.99 19.95
CA GLY A 198 -18.34 -10.86 20.77
C GLY A 198 -19.83 -10.61 20.65
N ASN A 199 -20.40 -9.83 21.57
CA ASN A 199 -21.83 -9.55 21.60
C ASN A 199 -22.14 -8.12 22.05
N GLY A 200 -23.20 -7.55 21.50
CA GLY A 200 -23.87 -6.32 21.97
C GLY A 200 -23.13 -5.02 21.68
N LEU A 201 -21.80 -4.98 21.71
CA LEU A 201 -21.00 -3.76 21.61
C LEU A 201 -21.04 -3.17 20.21
N GLN A 202 -21.50 -1.91 20.11
CA GLN A 202 -21.53 -1.11 18.92
C GLN A 202 -20.67 0.15 19.08
N LYS A 203 -20.36 0.85 18.00
CA LYS A 203 -19.52 2.07 18.05
C LYS A 203 -20.09 3.17 18.98
N LYS A 204 -21.41 3.27 19.10
CA LYS A 204 -22.11 4.25 19.97
C LYS A 204 -21.91 3.99 21.46
N ASP A 205 -21.57 2.74 21.86
CA ASP A 205 -21.40 2.33 23.24
C ASP A 205 -19.98 2.62 23.78
N LEU A 206 -19.09 3.07 22.90
CA LEU A 206 -17.72 3.41 23.24
C LEU A 206 -17.62 4.75 23.96
N ILE A 207 -16.90 4.74 25.07
CA ILE A 207 -16.62 5.92 25.91
C ILE A 207 -15.11 6.08 26.12
N THR A 208 -14.70 7.17 26.75
CA THR A 208 -13.29 7.53 26.96
C THR A 208 -12.65 6.87 28.19
N SER A 209 -13.46 6.37 29.14
CA SER A 209 -12.97 5.72 30.37
C SER A 209 -13.99 4.69 30.85
N GLY A 210 -13.54 3.63 31.54
CA GLY A 210 -14.38 2.56 32.05
C GLY A 210 -13.73 1.17 31.88
N VAL A 211 -14.51 0.17 31.50
CA VAL A 211 -14.00 -1.18 31.21
C VAL A 211 -13.37 -1.18 29.80
N PRO A 212 -12.12 -1.68 29.64
CA PRO A 212 -11.46 -1.73 28.35
C PRO A 212 -12.28 -2.47 27.29
N ALA A 213 -12.31 -1.94 26.05
CA ALA A 213 -13.08 -2.53 24.96
C ALA A 213 -12.40 -2.36 23.60
N ILE A 214 -12.56 -3.36 22.74
CA ILE A 214 -12.10 -3.31 21.34
C ILE A 214 -13.29 -3.47 20.39
N HIS A 215 -13.50 -2.45 19.54
CA HIS A 215 -14.43 -2.50 18.45
C HIS A 215 -13.71 -2.99 17.17
N TYR A 216 -14.34 -3.87 16.37
CA TYR A 216 -13.72 -4.47 15.19
C TYR A 216 -13.07 -3.45 14.24
N GLY A 217 -13.71 -2.29 14.01
CA GLY A 217 -13.16 -1.23 13.15
C GLY A 217 -11.84 -0.63 13.66
N GLN A 218 -11.55 -0.74 14.97
CA GLN A 218 -10.28 -0.28 15.54
C GLN A 218 -9.13 -1.26 15.25
N ILE A 219 -9.43 -2.53 14.99
CA ILE A 219 -8.45 -3.53 14.58
C ILE A 219 -7.81 -3.13 13.24
N TYR A 220 -8.58 -2.50 12.34
CA TYR A 220 -8.08 -2.04 11.05
C TYR A 220 -7.30 -0.74 11.11
N THR A 221 -7.70 0.17 12.02
CA THR A 221 -7.29 1.57 11.95
C THR A 221 -6.34 2.01 13.05
N TYR A 222 -6.20 1.23 14.11
CA TYR A 222 -5.47 1.67 15.30
C TYR A 222 -4.47 0.65 15.83
N TYR A 223 -4.84 -0.63 15.91
CA TYR A 223 -3.98 -1.65 16.50
C TYR A 223 -3.04 -2.28 15.47
N GLY A 224 -1.82 -2.60 15.92
CA GLY A 224 -0.87 -3.42 15.19
C GLY A 224 -1.10 -4.92 15.44
N THR A 225 -0.01 -5.70 15.43
CA THR A 225 -0.03 -7.15 15.63
C THR A 225 -0.47 -7.54 17.06
N TYR A 226 -0.17 -6.71 18.05
CA TYR A 226 -0.55 -6.89 19.45
C TYR A 226 -0.79 -5.56 20.15
N THR A 227 -1.46 -5.61 21.31
CA THR A 227 -1.64 -4.45 22.17
C THR A 227 -1.81 -4.86 23.63
N ASN A 228 -1.37 -4.01 24.56
CA ASN A 228 -1.58 -4.14 26.00
C ASN A 228 -2.51 -3.05 26.57
N LYS A 229 -3.03 -2.17 25.70
CA LYS A 229 -3.96 -1.10 26.07
C LYS A 229 -5.05 -0.97 25.03
N THR A 230 -6.26 -0.62 25.47
CA THR A 230 -7.37 -0.32 24.56
C THR A 230 -7.47 1.18 24.27
N LYS A 231 -7.90 1.51 23.06
CA LYS A 231 -8.19 2.89 22.65
C LYS A 231 -9.48 3.40 23.27
N SER A 232 -10.44 2.51 23.54
CA SER A 232 -11.79 2.82 23.95
C SER A 232 -12.24 1.94 25.10
N PHE A 233 -13.29 2.36 25.76
CA PHE A 233 -13.86 1.71 26.94
C PHE A 233 -15.38 1.61 26.80
N VAL A 234 -16.02 0.86 27.67
CA VAL A 234 -17.48 0.80 27.86
C VAL A 234 -17.83 1.00 29.32
N SER A 235 -19.10 1.33 29.61
CA SER A 235 -19.56 1.44 31.00
C SER A 235 -19.49 0.09 31.72
N GLN A 236 -19.36 0.12 33.04
CA GLN A 236 -19.35 -1.07 33.89
C GLN A 236 -20.63 -1.90 33.71
N GLU A 237 -21.80 -1.25 33.67
CA GLU A 237 -23.09 -1.91 33.45
C GLU A 237 -23.15 -2.62 32.09
N PHE A 238 -22.66 -1.97 31.04
CA PHE A 238 -22.61 -2.57 29.70
C PHE A 238 -21.66 -3.78 29.66
N ALA A 239 -20.49 -3.66 30.30
CA ALA A 239 -19.49 -4.71 30.33
C ALA A 239 -19.96 -6.01 31.03
N GLN A 240 -20.89 -5.91 32.00
CA GLN A 240 -21.47 -7.09 32.67
C GLN A 240 -22.25 -7.99 31.70
N LYS A 241 -22.79 -7.42 30.61
CA LYS A 241 -23.61 -8.14 29.63
C LYS A 241 -22.82 -8.62 28.41
N THR A 242 -21.51 -8.29 28.34
CA THR A 242 -20.65 -8.62 27.21
C THR A 242 -19.75 -9.81 27.47
N ARG A 243 -19.43 -10.55 26.40
CA ARG A 243 -18.36 -11.54 26.40
C ARG A 243 -17.02 -10.83 26.41
N LYS A 244 -16.08 -11.37 27.16
CA LYS A 244 -14.78 -10.74 27.39
C LYS A 244 -13.66 -11.66 26.98
N ALA A 245 -12.64 -11.06 26.36
CA ALA A 245 -11.39 -11.71 26.08
C ALA A 245 -10.39 -11.44 27.23
N HIS A 246 -9.44 -12.35 27.39
CA HIS A 246 -8.44 -12.36 28.45
C HIS A 246 -7.03 -12.22 27.89
N TYR A 247 -6.06 -12.02 28.76
CA TYR A 247 -4.65 -12.05 28.38
C TYR A 247 -4.31 -13.31 27.56
N GLY A 248 -3.66 -13.10 26.41
CA GLY A 248 -3.28 -14.18 25.52
C GLY A 248 -4.29 -14.51 24.44
N ASP A 249 -5.52 -13.99 24.52
CA ASP A 249 -6.50 -14.18 23.45
C ASP A 249 -6.14 -13.36 22.21
N LEU A 250 -6.47 -13.91 21.03
CA LEU A 250 -6.38 -13.21 19.76
C LEU A 250 -7.73 -12.60 19.39
N ILE A 251 -7.79 -11.29 19.21
CA ILE A 251 -9.02 -10.56 18.83
C ILE A 251 -9.06 -10.43 17.31
N ILE A 252 -10.10 -10.97 16.68
CA ILE A 252 -10.18 -11.12 15.22
C ILE A 252 -11.41 -10.37 14.70
N ALA A 253 -11.22 -9.47 13.75
CA ALA A 253 -12.30 -8.80 13.05
C ALA A 253 -12.91 -9.74 12.00
N THR A 254 -14.16 -10.16 12.21
CA THR A 254 -14.84 -11.13 11.34
C THR A 254 -15.56 -10.52 10.15
N THR A 255 -15.53 -9.18 10.02
CA THR A 255 -16.26 -8.41 9.00
C THR A 255 -15.37 -7.29 8.46
N SER A 256 -15.27 -7.12 7.13
CA SER A 256 -14.50 -6.06 6.46
C SER A 256 -15.17 -5.61 5.16
N GLU A 257 -14.68 -4.53 4.56
CA GLU A 257 -15.09 -4.05 3.23
C GLU A 257 -14.31 -4.74 2.10
N ASN A 258 -13.20 -5.40 2.40
CA ASN A 258 -12.35 -6.10 1.42
C ASN A 258 -11.89 -7.48 1.91
N ASP A 259 -11.39 -8.30 0.99
CA ASP A 259 -10.95 -9.67 1.25
C ASP A 259 -9.62 -9.74 2.02
N GLU A 260 -8.78 -8.74 1.88
CA GLU A 260 -7.45 -8.71 2.50
C GLU A 260 -7.55 -8.49 4.00
N ASP A 261 -8.36 -7.52 4.40
CA ASP A 261 -8.48 -7.10 5.80
C ASP A 261 -9.36 -8.02 6.65
N VAL A 262 -10.37 -8.71 6.07
CA VAL A 262 -11.21 -9.61 6.86
C VAL A 262 -10.34 -10.66 7.56
N CYS A 263 -10.61 -10.92 8.84
CA CYS A 263 -9.81 -11.73 9.76
C CYS A 263 -8.49 -11.09 10.21
N LYS A 264 -8.29 -9.77 10.03
CA LYS A 264 -7.20 -9.08 10.72
C LYS A 264 -7.33 -9.29 12.23
N ALA A 265 -6.20 -9.57 12.87
CA ALA A 265 -6.18 -10.01 14.26
C ALA A 265 -5.16 -9.24 15.09
N VAL A 266 -5.44 -9.12 16.40
CA VAL A 266 -4.61 -8.43 17.39
C VAL A 266 -4.49 -9.30 18.63
N ALA A 267 -3.27 -9.62 19.07
CA ALA A 267 -3.06 -10.32 20.33
C ALA A 267 -3.27 -9.37 21.52
N TRP A 268 -4.13 -9.77 22.47
CA TRP A 268 -4.33 -9.03 23.70
C TRP A 268 -3.30 -9.43 24.75
N LEU A 269 -2.48 -8.49 25.18
CA LEU A 269 -1.39 -8.68 26.13
C LEU A 269 -1.51 -7.75 27.36
N GLY A 270 -2.66 -7.12 27.54
CA GLY A 270 -2.90 -6.26 28.70
C GLY A 270 -3.44 -7.00 29.91
N ASP A 271 -3.32 -6.35 31.06
CA ASP A 271 -3.87 -6.86 32.30
C ASP A 271 -5.40 -6.71 32.32
N GLY A 272 -6.08 -7.80 32.63
CA GLY A 272 -7.54 -7.81 32.76
C GLY A 272 -8.31 -8.16 31.47
N GLU A 273 -9.63 -8.14 31.65
CA GLU A 273 -10.60 -8.54 30.62
C GLU A 273 -10.98 -7.35 29.73
N ILE A 274 -11.25 -7.62 28.46
CA ILE A 274 -11.73 -6.62 27.52
C ILE A 274 -13.04 -7.04 26.85
N ALA A 275 -13.98 -6.10 26.69
CA ALA A 275 -15.21 -6.31 25.96
C ALA A 275 -14.98 -6.27 24.43
N ILE A 276 -15.64 -7.16 23.68
CA ILE A 276 -15.42 -7.33 22.24
C ILE A 276 -16.70 -7.08 21.46
N SER A 277 -16.59 -6.35 20.33
CA SER A 277 -17.73 -6.03 19.46
C SER A 277 -18.33 -7.26 18.76
N SER A 278 -19.58 -7.15 18.33
CA SER A 278 -20.34 -8.26 17.71
C SER A 278 -19.78 -8.71 16.36
N ASP A 279 -19.07 -7.84 15.65
CA ASP A 279 -18.42 -8.13 14.37
C ASP A 279 -16.95 -8.52 14.53
N ALA A 280 -16.59 -8.96 15.74
CA ALA A 280 -15.32 -9.58 16.06
C ALA A 280 -15.55 -10.88 16.87
N CYS A 281 -14.56 -11.73 16.89
CA CYS A 281 -14.46 -12.85 17.81
C CYS A 281 -13.12 -12.82 18.54
N PHE A 282 -13.01 -13.51 19.65
CA PHE A 282 -11.71 -13.80 20.26
C PHE A 282 -11.43 -15.29 20.21
N TYR A 283 -10.16 -15.61 20.10
CA TYR A 283 -9.65 -16.97 20.00
C TYR A 283 -8.74 -17.26 21.19
N THR A 284 -9.18 -18.13 22.06
CA THR A 284 -8.43 -18.60 23.23
C THR A 284 -7.66 -19.85 22.88
N HIS A 285 -6.36 -19.88 23.14
CA HIS A 285 -5.45 -20.95 22.75
C HIS A 285 -4.25 -21.07 23.71
N VAL A 286 -3.45 -22.14 23.54
CA VAL A 286 -2.27 -22.43 24.37
C VAL A 286 -0.93 -22.06 23.72
N MET A 287 -0.96 -21.52 22.51
CA MET A 287 0.23 -21.07 21.78
C MET A 287 0.68 -19.67 22.25
N ASN A 288 1.86 -19.25 21.83
CA ASN A 288 2.30 -17.87 22.01
C ASN A 288 1.34 -16.90 21.24
N PRO A 289 0.73 -15.91 21.91
CA PRO A 289 -0.28 -15.04 21.29
C PRO A 289 0.22 -14.26 20.08
N LYS A 290 1.45 -13.74 20.16
CA LYS A 290 2.05 -13.01 19.04
C LYS A 290 2.38 -13.93 17.86
N TYR A 291 2.80 -15.18 18.14
CA TYR A 291 3.05 -16.17 17.09
C TYR A 291 1.81 -16.40 16.24
N VAL A 292 0.65 -16.59 16.89
CA VAL A 292 -0.62 -16.75 16.15
C VAL A 292 -1.01 -15.48 15.42
N ALA A 293 -0.81 -14.29 16.02
CA ALA A 293 -1.09 -13.02 15.38
C ALA A 293 -0.22 -12.81 14.11
N TYR A 294 1.05 -13.17 14.13
CA TYR A 294 1.91 -13.13 12.96
C TYR A 294 1.52 -14.17 11.90
N TYR A 295 1.10 -15.36 12.32
CA TYR A 295 0.62 -16.37 11.39
C TYR A 295 -0.61 -15.89 10.59
N PHE A 296 -1.53 -15.16 11.21
CA PHE A 296 -2.70 -14.59 10.54
C PHE A 296 -2.35 -13.57 9.42
N GLN A 297 -1.12 -13.08 9.40
CA GLN A 297 -0.63 -12.16 8.37
C GLN A 297 0.06 -12.86 7.19
N THR A 298 0.34 -14.17 7.29
CA THR A 298 1.05 -14.93 6.26
C THR A 298 0.21 -15.17 5.01
N GLU A 299 0.88 -15.31 3.86
CA GLU A 299 0.22 -15.68 2.60
C GLU A 299 -0.51 -17.03 2.72
N LEU A 300 0.06 -17.98 3.47
CA LEU A 300 -0.55 -19.28 3.70
C LEU A 300 -1.89 -19.17 4.44
N PHE A 301 -1.97 -18.34 5.48
CA PHE A 301 -3.24 -18.05 6.16
C PHE A 301 -4.22 -17.36 5.21
N GLN A 302 -3.77 -16.35 4.45
CA GLN A 302 -4.62 -15.61 3.52
C GLN A 302 -5.21 -16.51 2.42
N LYS A 303 -4.42 -17.44 1.89
CA LYS A 303 -4.88 -18.45 0.92
C LYS A 303 -5.94 -19.37 1.51
N GLN A 304 -5.76 -19.86 2.72
CA GLN A 304 -6.75 -20.70 3.39
C GLN A 304 -8.04 -19.92 3.68
N LYS A 305 -7.90 -18.71 4.21
CA LYS A 305 -9.02 -17.81 4.54
C LYS A 305 -9.89 -17.50 3.33
N SER A 306 -9.31 -17.31 2.15
CA SER A 306 -10.01 -16.88 0.94
C SER A 306 -11.18 -17.80 0.56
N SER A 307 -11.07 -19.11 0.82
CA SER A 307 -12.10 -20.09 0.55
C SER A 307 -13.33 -19.99 1.48
N PHE A 308 -13.20 -19.25 2.59
CA PHE A 308 -14.25 -19.10 3.61
C PHE A 308 -14.89 -17.71 3.59
N ILE A 309 -14.43 -16.81 2.73
CA ILE A 309 -14.98 -15.45 2.64
C ILE A 309 -16.35 -15.49 1.99
N THR A 310 -17.33 -14.87 2.64
CA THR A 310 -18.70 -14.72 2.18
C THR A 310 -19.12 -13.25 2.10
N GLY A 311 -20.20 -12.96 1.36
CA GLY A 311 -20.72 -11.61 1.20
C GLY A 311 -20.11 -10.85 0.02
N THR A 312 -20.85 -9.88 -0.52
CA THR A 312 -20.43 -9.08 -1.70
C THR A 312 -19.96 -7.68 -1.34
N LYS A 313 -20.74 -6.92 -0.57
CA LYS A 313 -20.39 -5.58 -0.11
C LYS A 313 -19.63 -5.59 1.21
N VAL A 314 -20.00 -6.52 2.09
CA VAL A 314 -19.37 -6.72 3.40
C VAL A 314 -18.86 -8.14 3.44
N ARG A 315 -17.55 -8.29 3.47
CA ARG A 315 -16.84 -9.57 3.55
C ARG A 315 -16.92 -10.12 4.96
N ARG A 316 -17.19 -11.41 5.10
CA ARG A 316 -17.36 -12.07 6.40
C ARG A 316 -16.73 -13.45 6.40
N VAL A 317 -16.12 -13.79 7.54
CA VAL A 317 -15.69 -15.16 7.86
C VAL A 317 -16.22 -15.48 9.26
N ASN A 318 -16.92 -16.59 9.41
CA ASN A 318 -17.47 -16.98 10.71
C ASN A 318 -16.48 -17.81 11.52
N ALA A 319 -16.73 -17.92 12.82
CA ALA A 319 -15.86 -18.63 13.77
C ALA A 319 -15.69 -20.13 13.44
N ASN A 320 -16.73 -20.78 12.90
CA ASN A 320 -16.66 -22.20 12.55
C ASN A 320 -15.75 -22.43 11.33
N ASP A 321 -15.68 -21.47 10.42
CA ASP A 321 -14.79 -21.54 9.26
C ASP A 321 -13.35 -21.20 9.66
N LEU A 322 -13.14 -20.22 10.53
CA LEU A 322 -11.82 -19.97 11.14
C LEU A 322 -11.26 -21.20 11.86
N ALA A 323 -12.12 -21.96 12.53
CA ALA A 323 -11.72 -23.18 13.23
C ALA A 323 -11.16 -24.29 12.31
N LYS A 324 -11.44 -24.23 10.99
CA LYS A 324 -10.95 -25.20 9.99
C LYS A 324 -9.56 -24.85 9.45
N ILE A 325 -9.13 -23.58 9.54
CA ILE A 325 -7.82 -23.13 9.08
C ILE A 325 -6.73 -23.83 9.89
N ILE A 326 -5.74 -24.39 9.21
CA ILE A 326 -4.63 -25.08 9.86
C ILE A 326 -3.53 -24.09 10.24
N VAL A 327 -2.88 -24.37 11.39
CA VAL A 327 -1.77 -23.60 11.93
C VAL A 327 -0.59 -24.53 12.24
N PRO A 328 0.67 -24.10 12.01
CA PRO A 328 1.83 -24.92 12.31
C PRO A 328 2.14 -24.93 13.81
N ILE A 329 2.34 -26.13 14.34
CA ILE A 329 2.76 -26.40 15.73
C ILE A 329 4.17 -27.00 15.70
N PRO A 330 5.22 -26.23 15.95
CA PRO A 330 6.56 -26.75 16.02
C PRO A 330 6.72 -27.70 17.21
N TYR A 331 7.50 -28.75 17.08
CA TYR A 331 7.75 -29.75 18.12
C TYR A 331 6.47 -30.25 18.80
N PRO A 332 5.56 -30.90 18.05
CA PRO A 332 4.20 -31.22 18.52
C PRO A 332 4.14 -32.13 19.76
N ASN A 333 5.23 -32.87 20.03
CA ASN A 333 5.36 -33.81 21.16
C ASN A 333 6.04 -33.20 22.40
N ASP A 334 6.51 -31.94 22.31
CA ASP A 334 7.21 -31.24 23.39
C ASP A 334 6.68 -29.79 23.47
N THR A 335 5.69 -29.58 24.37
CA THR A 335 5.04 -28.28 24.56
C THR A 335 6.02 -27.18 24.96
N LYS A 336 7.01 -27.48 25.79
CA LYS A 336 7.99 -26.50 26.25
C LYS A 336 8.86 -26.04 25.08
N LYS A 337 9.43 -27.00 24.34
CA LYS A 337 10.25 -26.73 23.15
C LYS A 337 9.44 -26.03 22.06
N SER A 338 8.16 -26.38 21.90
CA SER A 338 7.23 -25.70 21.00
C SER A 338 7.09 -24.21 21.33
N LEU A 339 6.82 -23.87 22.59
CA LEU A 339 6.67 -22.48 23.04
C LEU A 339 8.00 -21.71 22.95
N GLU A 340 9.13 -22.34 23.22
CA GLU A 340 10.47 -21.74 23.06
C GLU A 340 10.75 -21.39 21.59
N GLU A 341 10.42 -22.26 20.65
CA GLU A 341 10.59 -21.98 19.22
C GLU A 341 9.63 -20.89 18.73
N GLN A 342 8.36 -20.92 19.16
CA GLN A 342 7.40 -19.87 18.88
C GLN A 342 7.89 -18.51 19.42
N ALA A 343 8.42 -18.46 20.64
CA ALA A 343 8.99 -17.26 21.25
C ALA A 343 10.23 -16.76 20.49
N ARG A 344 11.10 -17.68 20.02
CA ARG A 344 12.25 -17.34 19.18
C ARG A 344 11.84 -16.67 17.87
N ILE A 345 10.83 -17.23 17.18
CA ILE A 345 10.29 -16.66 15.95
C ILE A 345 9.68 -15.28 16.23
N VAL A 346 8.88 -15.16 17.29
CA VAL A 346 8.27 -13.90 17.70
C VAL A 346 9.34 -12.84 17.97
N ALA A 347 10.43 -13.18 18.66
CA ALA A 347 11.51 -12.22 18.94
C ALA A 347 12.19 -11.68 17.67
N ILE A 348 12.27 -12.49 16.61
CA ILE A 348 12.76 -12.04 15.31
C ILE A 348 11.73 -11.13 14.64
N LEU A 349 10.47 -11.55 14.59
CA LEU A 349 9.40 -10.82 13.92
C LEU A 349 9.08 -9.50 14.61
N ASP A 350 9.12 -9.43 15.94
CA ASP A 350 8.92 -8.18 16.69
C ASP A 350 9.93 -7.09 16.31
N ARG A 351 11.19 -7.48 16.09
CA ARG A 351 12.22 -6.52 15.65
C ARG A 351 11.92 -5.96 14.26
N PHE A 352 11.48 -6.82 13.35
CA PHE A 352 11.08 -6.39 12.01
C PHE A 352 9.77 -5.62 12.02
N ASP A 353 8.78 -6.05 12.81
CA ASP A 353 7.47 -5.39 12.91
C ASP A 353 7.62 -3.95 13.42
N THR A 354 8.47 -3.72 14.41
CA THR A 354 8.80 -2.36 14.88
C THR A 354 9.35 -1.48 13.76
N LEU A 355 10.23 -2.02 12.92
CA LEU A 355 10.82 -1.27 11.81
C LEU A 355 9.81 -1.01 10.68
N VAL A 356 8.94 -1.98 10.38
CA VAL A 356 8.08 -1.94 9.18
C VAL A 356 6.70 -1.34 9.47
N ASN A 357 6.11 -1.62 10.62
CA ASN A 357 4.71 -1.31 10.93
C ASN A 357 4.49 -0.30 12.06
N SER A 358 5.55 0.11 12.78
CA SER A 358 5.38 1.11 13.83
C SER A 358 4.95 2.46 13.25
N ILE A 359 3.75 2.91 13.65
CA ILE A 359 3.18 4.20 13.22
C ILE A 359 3.98 5.38 13.78
N SER A 360 4.63 5.19 14.94
CA SER A 360 5.38 6.25 15.63
C SER A 360 6.87 6.31 15.30
N GLU A 361 7.50 5.18 14.92
CA GLU A 361 8.95 5.07 14.80
C GLU A 361 9.43 4.34 13.54
N GLY A 362 8.54 3.57 12.89
CA GLY A 362 8.90 2.69 11.77
C GLY A 362 8.76 3.31 10.38
N LEU A 363 8.86 2.43 9.37
CA LEU A 363 8.74 2.77 7.94
C LEU A 363 7.47 3.56 7.58
N PRO A 364 6.26 3.29 8.12
CA PRO A 364 5.08 4.08 7.78
C PRO A 364 5.22 5.56 8.14
N LYS A 365 5.81 5.88 9.30
CA LYS A 365 6.08 7.27 9.68
C LYS A 365 7.11 7.90 8.75
N GLU A 366 8.18 7.17 8.43
CA GLU A 366 9.21 7.65 7.51
C GLU A 366 8.64 7.87 6.12
N ILE A 367 7.86 6.92 5.56
CA ILE A 367 7.16 7.06 4.28
C ILE A 367 6.26 8.31 4.30
N ALA A 368 5.43 8.46 5.33
CA ALA A 368 4.52 9.61 5.42
C ALA A 368 5.26 10.95 5.49
N LEU A 369 6.36 11.02 6.24
CA LEU A 369 7.21 12.21 6.31
C LEU A 369 7.91 12.48 4.98
N ARG A 370 8.44 11.44 4.31
CA ARG A 370 9.09 11.56 3.01
C ARG A 370 8.10 11.98 1.91
N ARG A 371 6.88 11.45 1.92
CA ARG A 371 5.83 11.90 0.99
C ARG A 371 5.48 13.37 1.19
N LYS A 372 5.31 13.83 2.42
CA LYS A 372 5.08 15.26 2.72
C LYS A 372 6.26 16.13 2.28
N GLN A 373 7.50 15.68 2.52
CA GLN A 373 8.69 16.37 2.04
C GLN A 373 8.74 16.41 0.51
N TYR A 374 8.46 15.29 -0.17
CA TYR A 374 8.40 15.23 -1.62
C TYR A 374 7.35 16.19 -2.19
N GLU A 375 6.12 16.18 -1.66
CA GLU A 375 5.04 17.08 -2.07
C GLU A 375 5.45 18.54 -1.88
N TYR A 376 6.00 18.89 -0.72
CA TYR A 376 6.49 20.23 -0.44
C TYR A 376 7.59 20.66 -1.42
N TYR A 377 8.64 19.86 -1.58
CA TYR A 377 9.73 20.21 -2.50
C TYR A 377 9.26 20.22 -3.96
N ARG A 378 8.40 19.30 -4.37
CA ARG A 378 7.81 19.30 -5.70
C ARG A 378 7.08 20.63 -5.99
N GLU A 379 6.21 21.05 -5.06
CA GLU A 379 5.50 22.34 -5.18
C GLU A 379 6.47 23.52 -5.21
N GLN A 380 7.49 23.52 -4.37
CA GLN A 380 8.46 24.60 -4.31
C GLN A 380 9.38 24.66 -5.53
N LEU A 381 9.80 23.52 -6.07
CA LEU A 381 10.74 23.40 -7.18
C LEU A 381 10.10 23.53 -8.57
N LEU A 382 8.78 23.23 -8.69
CA LEU A 382 8.08 23.23 -9.96
C LEU A 382 7.07 24.40 -10.11
N SER A 383 6.97 25.28 -9.13
CA SER A 383 6.12 26.49 -9.15
C SER A 383 6.82 27.67 -9.84
N PHE A 384 7.09 27.56 -11.12
CA PHE A 384 7.72 28.62 -11.89
C PHE A 384 6.82 29.84 -12.04
N PRO A 385 7.38 31.08 -12.02
CA PRO A 385 6.61 32.29 -12.26
C PRO A 385 6.07 32.30 -13.70
N LYS A 386 4.77 32.53 -13.85
CA LYS A 386 4.13 32.82 -15.13
C LYS A 386 4.17 34.33 -15.28
N ARG A 387 4.80 34.82 -16.37
CA ARG A 387 4.69 36.21 -16.78
C ARG A 387 3.40 36.47 -17.56
#